data_646122ebd1cc84c2b9e95059478689cd
#
_entry.id   646122ebd1cc84c2b9e95059478689cd
#
_cell.length_a   1.000
_cell.length_b   1.000
_cell.length_c   1.000
_cell.angle_alpha   90.00
_cell.angle_beta   90.00
_cell.angle_gamma   90.00
#
_symmetry.space_group_name_H-M   'P 1'
#
loop_
_entity.id
_entity.type
_entity.pdbx_description
1 polymer ?
#
loop_
_entity_poly.entity_id
_entity_poly.type
_entity_poly.pdbx_seq_one_letter_code
_entity_poly.pdbx_strand_id
1 'polypeptide(L)'
;MAVNETAEVSVGGEQMAIHTSRPDGADKSPAIIVIQEIFGVNNNIKSIAERFANEGYFAAAPEMFHRSGSGIDIPFSEMEKAFAERGKLSGDNIEDDVQATIDYLKNNPNVDASNIGIVGFCFGGMVSYLGSTNTDISAAAIYYGGGILPRPDAAEGTPRLLDATADAVQAPIIGFWGDQDGGIPVSNVEEIEKTLKAKGKSIENHVYEGAGHGFFCEDRGSYNEAAANDSWPKTLAFFAEHLK
;
A
#
# COMPACT_ATOMS: atom_id res chain seq x y z
N MET A 1 14.97 1.55 -18.93
CA MET A 1 13.56 1.05 -19.09
C MET A 1 13.32 0.04 -17.99
N ALA A 2 12.08 -0.10 -17.53
CA ALA A 2 11.74 -1.12 -16.53
C ALA A 2 11.68 -2.52 -17.18
N VAL A 3 12.07 -3.54 -16.42
CA VAL A 3 11.89 -4.96 -16.76
C VAL A 3 10.76 -5.49 -15.90
N ASN A 4 9.68 -5.95 -16.53
CA ASN A 4 8.49 -6.46 -15.87
C ASN A 4 8.47 -7.99 -15.93
N GLU A 5 8.27 -8.64 -14.78
CA GLU A 5 8.24 -10.11 -14.65
C GLU A 5 7.12 -10.50 -13.66
N THR A 6 6.78 -11.77 -13.62
CA THR A 6 5.90 -12.32 -12.58
C THR A 6 6.64 -13.44 -11.86
N ALA A 7 6.74 -13.31 -10.55
CA ALA A 7 7.24 -14.37 -9.67
C ALA A 7 6.06 -15.06 -8.97
N GLU A 8 6.31 -16.25 -8.45
CA GLU A 8 5.34 -17.01 -7.66
C GLU A 8 5.96 -17.42 -6.32
N VAL A 9 5.22 -17.26 -5.25
CA VAL A 9 5.59 -17.72 -3.90
C VAL A 9 4.48 -18.54 -3.29
N SER A 10 4.82 -19.44 -2.37
CA SER A 10 3.81 -20.22 -1.64
C SER A 10 3.47 -19.58 -0.31
N VAL A 11 2.20 -19.35 -0.06
CA VAL A 11 1.68 -18.76 1.19
C VAL A 11 0.55 -19.62 1.73
N GLY A 12 0.75 -20.25 2.89
CA GLY A 12 -0.26 -21.13 3.47
C GLY A 12 -0.66 -22.35 2.62
N GLY A 13 0.22 -22.76 1.68
CA GLY A 13 -0.05 -23.84 0.73
C GLY A 13 -0.71 -23.41 -0.59
N GLU A 14 -1.06 -22.14 -0.72
CA GLU A 14 -1.58 -21.55 -1.96
C GLU A 14 -0.46 -20.80 -2.71
N GLN A 15 -0.58 -20.70 -4.04
CA GLN A 15 0.36 -19.92 -4.84
C GLN A 15 -0.08 -18.48 -4.94
N MET A 16 0.83 -17.55 -4.61
CA MET A 16 0.63 -16.12 -4.76
C MET A 16 1.55 -15.59 -5.86
N ALA A 17 0.99 -15.01 -6.90
CA ALA A 17 1.77 -14.29 -7.89
C ALA A 17 2.19 -12.91 -7.37
N ILE A 18 3.40 -12.51 -7.74
CA ILE A 18 3.96 -11.18 -7.46
C ILE A 18 4.35 -10.56 -8.79
N HIS A 19 3.66 -9.51 -9.22
CA HIS A 19 4.11 -8.70 -10.33
C HIS A 19 5.32 -7.88 -9.90
N THR A 20 6.43 -8.00 -10.62
CA THR A 20 7.67 -7.28 -10.32
C THR A 20 8.05 -6.34 -11.46
N SER A 21 8.58 -5.18 -11.10
CA SER A 21 9.17 -4.22 -12.02
C SER A 21 10.51 -3.77 -11.46
N ARG A 22 11.58 -3.81 -12.26
CA ARG A 22 12.92 -3.42 -11.83
C ARG A 22 13.64 -2.60 -12.88
N PRO A 23 14.64 -1.78 -12.49
CA PRO A 23 15.52 -1.11 -13.45
C PRO A 23 16.26 -2.13 -14.32
N ASP A 24 16.38 -1.85 -15.62
CA ASP A 24 17.22 -2.64 -16.52
C ASP A 24 18.70 -2.40 -16.21
N GLY A 25 19.48 -3.48 -16.06
CA GLY A 25 20.93 -3.42 -15.88
C GLY A 25 21.42 -2.93 -14.51
N ALA A 26 20.55 -2.74 -13.51
CA ALA A 26 20.99 -2.44 -12.14
C ALA A 26 21.53 -3.71 -11.45
N ASP A 27 22.63 -3.59 -10.70
CA ASP A 27 23.19 -4.70 -9.93
C ASP A 27 22.24 -5.09 -8.78
N LYS A 28 21.83 -4.11 -7.99
CA LYS A 28 20.83 -4.24 -6.92
C LYS A 28 20.10 -2.92 -6.74
N SER A 29 18.83 -3.00 -6.36
CA SER A 29 17.99 -1.83 -6.08
C SER A 29 17.29 -1.97 -4.73
N PRO A 30 17.07 -0.87 -3.97
CA PRO A 30 16.20 -0.90 -2.82
C PRO A 30 14.78 -1.29 -3.27
N ALA A 31 14.03 -1.97 -2.40
CA ALA A 31 12.74 -2.54 -2.77
C ALA A 31 11.56 -1.74 -2.24
N ILE A 32 10.47 -1.75 -3.01
CA ILE A 32 9.16 -1.22 -2.60
C ILE A 32 8.08 -2.27 -2.88
N ILE A 33 7.33 -2.63 -1.85
CA ILE A 33 6.11 -3.42 -1.98
C ILE A 33 4.97 -2.47 -2.36
N VAL A 34 4.26 -2.76 -3.45
CA VAL A 34 3.14 -1.95 -3.96
C VAL A 34 1.84 -2.70 -3.76
N ILE A 35 1.03 -2.27 -2.81
CA ILE A 35 -0.21 -2.97 -2.46
C ILE A 35 -1.41 -2.39 -3.22
N GLN A 36 -2.16 -3.31 -3.83
CA GLN A 36 -3.35 -3.08 -4.64
C GLN A 36 -4.50 -2.39 -3.88
N GLU A 37 -5.40 -1.77 -4.63
CA GLU A 37 -6.75 -1.45 -4.15
C GLU A 37 -7.61 -2.73 -4.04
N ILE A 38 -8.91 -2.59 -3.75
CA ILE A 38 -9.84 -3.74 -3.71
C ILE A 38 -10.13 -4.36 -5.10
N PHE A 39 -9.48 -3.90 -6.15
CA PHE A 39 -9.71 -4.32 -7.54
C PHE A 39 -8.68 -5.32 -8.07
N GLY A 40 -7.68 -5.71 -7.27
CA GLY A 40 -6.61 -6.60 -7.67
C GLY A 40 -5.38 -5.87 -8.22
N VAL A 41 -4.37 -6.64 -8.66
CA VAL A 41 -3.16 -6.13 -9.31
C VAL A 41 -3.47 -5.82 -10.78
N ASN A 42 -4.26 -4.77 -10.98
CA ASN A 42 -4.69 -4.28 -12.30
C ASN A 42 -3.60 -3.43 -12.99
N ASN A 43 -3.91 -2.91 -14.17
CA ASN A 43 -2.98 -2.11 -14.96
C ASN A 43 -2.50 -0.84 -14.22
N ASN A 44 -3.35 -0.23 -13.39
CA ASN A 44 -2.95 0.94 -12.59
C ASN A 44 -1.85 0.57 -11.58
N ILE A 45 -2.02 -0.52 -10.82
CA ILE A 45 -1.02 -0.99 -9.85
C ILE A 45 0.28 -1.42 -10.55
N LYS A 46 0.18 -2.10 -11.70
CA LYS A 46 1.35 -2.46 -12.52
C LYS A 46 2.10 -1.23 -13.03
N SER A 47 1.36 -0.20 -13.47
CA SER A 47 1.96 1.08 -13.90
C SER A 47 2.68 1.79 -12.73
N ILE A 48 2.12 1.76 -11.52
CA ILE A 48 2.78 2.32 -10.34
C ILE A 48 4.07 1.56 -10.03
N ALA A 49 4.07 0.23 -10.11
CA ALA A 49 5.28 -0.57 -9.93
C ALA A 49 6.35 -0.23 -10.98
N GLU A 50 5.95 -0.05 -12.24
CA GLU A 50 6.86 0.38 -13.32
C GLU A 50 7.39 1.80 -13.10
N ARG A 51 6.58 2.73 -12.58
CA ARG A 51 7.03 4.08 -12.21
C ARG A 51 8.11 4.02 -11.15
N PHE A 52 7.97 3.20 -10.09
CA PHE A 52 9.03 3.00 -9.10
C PHE A 52 10.30 2.39 -9.70
N ALA A 53 10.16 1.43 -10.61
CA ALA A 53 11.31 0.85 -11.32
C ALA A 53 12.08 1.90 -12.13
N ASN A 54 11.40 2.82 -12.79
CA ASN A 54 12.02 3.91 -13.52
C ASN A 54 12.73 4.93 -12.58
N GLU A 55 12.37 4.98 -11.30
CA GLU A 55 13.02 5.77 -10.25
C GLU A 55 14.14 5.01 -9.51
N GLY A 56 14.46 3.79 -9.98
CA GLY A 56 15.57 3.00 -9.47
C GLY A 56 15.25 2.05 -8.33
N TYR A 57 13.99 1.71 -8.11
CA TYR A 57 13.54 0.75 -7.11
C TYR A 57 13.20 -0.60 -7.74
N PHE A 58 13.35 -1.68 -6.99
CA PHE A 58 12.72 -2.96 -7.29
C PHE A 58 11.30 -2.96 -6.71
N ALA A 59 10.29 -2.86 -7.55
CA ALA A 59 8.89 -2.85 -7.13
C ALA A 59 8.29 -4.26 -7.19
N ALA A 60 7.54 -4.65 -6.15
CA ALA A 60 6.86 -5.93 -6.05
C ALA A 60 5.40 -5.73 -5.66
N ALA A 61 4.47 -6.13 -6.52
CA ALA A 61 3.04 -6.04 -6.28
C ALA A 61 2.42 -7.44 -6.11
N PRO A 62 2.20 -7.92 -4.86
CA PRO A 62 1.60 -9.21 -4.58
C PRO A 62 0.10 -9.23 -4.89
N GLU A 63 -0.39 -10.35 -5.44
CA GLU A 63 -1.82 -10.60 -5.66
C GLU A 63 -2.51 -11.00 -4.34
N MET A 64 -2.96 -10.00 -3.55
CA MET A 64 -3.59 -10.23 -2.24
C MET A 64 -4.85 -11.11 -2.30
N PHE A 65 -5.45 -11.28 -3.49
CA PHE A 65 -6.65 -12.11 -3.69
C PHE A 65 -6.34 -13.52 -4.21
N HIS A 66 -5.08 -13.96 -4.17
CA HIS A 66 -4.62 -15.25 -4.73
C HIS A 66 -5.39 -16.46 -4.22
N ARG A 67 -5.94 -16.44 -2.99
CA ARG A 67 -6.78 -17.50 -2.43
C ARG A 67 -8.13 -17.67 -3.14
N SER A 68 -8.53 -16.69 -3.94
CA SER A 68 -9.70 -16.77 -4.82
C SER A 68 -9.34 -17.12 -6.28
N GLY A 69 -8.06 -17.16 -6.60
CA GLY A 69 -7.50 -17.41 -7.93
C GLY A 69 -6.45 -16.39 -8.32
N SER A 70 -5.63 -16.73 -9.32
CA SER A 70 -4.59 -15.83 -9.84
C SER A 70 -5.17 -14.88 -10.89
N GLY A 71 -4.55 -13.69 -11.01
CA GLY A 71 -4.89 -12.69 -12.03
C GLY A 71 -6.23 -12.03 -11.83
N ILE A 72 -6.69 -11.92 -10.57
CA ILE A 72 -7.96 -11.22 -10.27
C ILE A 72 -7.80 -9.74 -10.60
N ASP A 73 -8.58 -9.29 -11.59
CA ASP A 73 -8.71 -7.90 -12.03
C ASP A 73 -10.20 -7.57 -12.10
N ILE A 74 -10.68 -6.77 -11.14
CA ILE A 74 -12.09 -6.44 -11.00
C ILE A 74 -12.33 -5.04 -11.56
N PRO A 75 -13.25 -4.88 -12.54
CA PRO A 75 -13.60 -3.56 -13.06
C PRO A 75 -14.04 -2.59 -11.96
N PHE A 76 -13.66 -1.32 -12.06
CA PHE A 76 -14.03 -0.28 -11.07
C PHE A 76 -15.55 -0.10 -10.91
N SER A 77 -16.35 -0.53 -11.88
CA SER A 77 -17.81 -0.55 -11.82
C SER A 77 -18.40 -1.69 -10.96
N GLU A 78 -17.61 -2.73 -10.63
CA GLU A 78 -18.04 -3.93 -9.90
C GLU A 78 -17.69 -3.86 -8.40
N MET A 79 -18.07 -2.75 -7.74
CA MET A 79 -17.73 -2.49 -6.33
C MET A 79 -18.17 -3.60 -5.36
N GLU A 80 -19.35 -4.17 -5.56
CA GLU A 80 -19.87 -5.24 -4.70
C GLU A 80 -18.97 -6.48 -4.75
N LYS A 81 -18.50 -6.85 -5.94
CA LYS A 81 -17.57 -7.95 -6.14
C LYS A 81 -16.21 -7.66 -5.49
N ALA A 82 -15.72 -6.44 -5.65
CA ALA A 82 -14.46 -6.00 -5.07
C ALA A 82 -14.50 -6.05 -3.53
N PHE A 83 -15.59 -5.58 -2.91
CA PHE A 83 -15.80 -5.71 -1.47
C PHE A 83 -15.97 -7.16 -1.02
N ALA A 84 -16.63 -8.01 -1.81
CA ALA A 84 -16.77 -9.43 -1.51
C ALA A 84 -15.40 -10.14 -1.50
N GLU A 85 -14.51 -9.84 -2.47
CA GLU A 85 -13.15 -10.38 -2.46
C GLU A 85 -12.34 -9.88 -1.26
N ARG A 86 -12.37 -8.58 -0.98
CA ARG A 86 -11.72 -8.02 0.21
C ARG A 86 -12.23 -8.66 1.51
N GLY A 87 -13.54 -8.95 1.59
CA GLY A 87 -14.17 -9.55 2.77
C GLY A 87 -13.71 -10.98 3.08
N LYS A 88 -13.06 -11.67 2.15
CA LYS A 88 -12.49 -13.02 2.37
C LYS A 88 -11.13 -12.98 3.10
N LEU A 89 -10.47 -11.84 3.13
CA LEU A 89 -9.16 -11.70 3.77
C LEU A 89 -9.29 -11.42 5.26
N SER A 90 -8.65 -12.26 6.07
CA SER A 90 -8.40 -11.98 7.49
C SER A 90 -7.16 -11.11 7.68
N GLY A 91 -6.95 -10.60 8.91
CA GLY A 91 -5.70 -9.92 9.27
C GLY A 91 -4.48 -10.82 9.08
N ASP A 92 -4.56 -12.06 9.57
CA ASP A 92 -3.49 -13.04 9.46
C ASP A 92 -3.12 -13.33 7.99
N ASN A 93 -4.11 -13.46 7.10
CA ASN A 93 -3.84 -13.65 5.67
C ASN A 93 -3.07 -12.47 5.07
N ILE A 94 -3.41 -11.24 5.47
CA ILE A 94 -2.74 -10.03 4.97
C ILE A 94 -1.28 -9.99 5.45
N GLU A 95 -1.06 -10.30 6.72
CA GLU A 95 0.28 -10.33 7.31
C GLU A 95 1.15 -11.42 6.67
N ASP A 96 0.60 -12.63 6.46
CA ASP A 96 1.28 -13.72 5.78
C ASP A 96 1.69 -13.36 4.34
N ASP A 97 0.80 -12.70 3.58
CA ASP A 97 1.05 -12.30 2.20
C ASP A 97 2.15 -11.21 2.12
N VAL A 98 2.11 -10.25 3.02
CA VAL A 98 3.15 -9.22 3.13
C VAL A 98 4.48 -9.85 3.53
N GLN A 99 4.51 -10.76 4.52
CA GLN A 99 5.72 -11.42 4.96
C GLN A 99 6.32 -12.29 3.86
N ALA A 100 5.51 -13.06 3.13
CA ALA A 100 5.99 -13.86 2.01
C ALA A 100 6.59 -12.98 0.89
N THR A 101 6.04 -11.78 0.68
CA THR A 101 6.60 -10.82 -0.28
C THR A 101 7.95 -10.26 0.22
N ILE A 102 8.07 -9.94 1.50
CA ILE A 102 9.33 -9.53 2.14
C ILE A 102 10.39 -10.64 1.98
N ASP A 103 10.03 -11.88 2.27
CA ASP A 103 10.93 -13.03 2.17
C ASP A 103 11.39 -13.26 0.73
N TYR A 104 10.48 -13.10 -0.25
CA TYR A 104 10.83 -13.11 -1.67
C TYR A 104 11.86 -12.04 -2.01
N LEU A 105 11.64 -10.81 -1.58
CA LEU A 105 12.54 -9.68 -1.84
C LEU A 105 13.91 -9.91 -1.20
N LYS A 106 13.97 -10.40 0.04
CA LYS A 106 15.23 -10.70 0.74
C LYS A 106 16.06 -11.77 0.05
N ASN A 107 15.42 -12.70 -0.66
CA ASN A 107 16.10 -13.78 -1.38
C ASN A 107 16.34 -13.45 -2.86
N ASN A 108 15.90 -12.29 -3.36
CA ASN A 108 16.06 -11.91 -4.76
C ASN A 108 17.44 -11.28 -5.02
N PRO A 109 18.25 -11.80 -5.96
CA PRO A 109 19.61 -11.31 -6.23
C PRO A 109 19.67 -9.86 -6.74
N ASN A 110 18.57 -9.34 -7.29
CA ASN A 110 18.48 -7.97 -7.81
C ASN A 110 18.04 -6.95 -6.76
N VAL A 111 17.81 -7.38 -5.51
CA VAL A 111 17.29 -6.54 -4.44
C VAL A 111 18.40 -6.23 -3.43
N ASP A 112 18.55 -4.96 -3.08
CA ASP A 112 19.17 -4.56 -1.83
C ASP A 112 18.14 -4.62 -0.71
N ALA A 113 18.14 -5.73 0.01
CA ALA A 113 17.15 -6.01 1.04
C ALA A 113 17.47 -5.37 2.40
N SER A 114 18.44 -4.47 2.48
CA SER A 114 18.77 -3.74 3.71
C SER A 114 17.61 -2.85 4.14
N ASN A 115 16.88 -2.30 3.15
CA ASN A 115 15.76 -1.39 3.38
C ASN A 115 14.64 -1.72 2.39
N ILE A 116 13.47 -2.09 2.90
CA ILE A 116 12.26 -2.38 2.13
C ILE A 116 11.19 -1.36 2.49
N GLY A 117 10.65 -0.67 1.50
CA GLY A 117 9.49 0.20 1.65
C GLY A 117 8.19 -0.51 1.31
N ILE A 118 7.09 0.04 1.78
CA ILE A 118 5.74 -0.39 1.41
C ILE A 118 4.88 0.81 1.05
N VAL A 119 4.14 0.71 -0.04
CA VAL A 119 3.14 1.72 -0.44
C VAL A 119 1.85 1.02 -0.82
N GLY A 120 0.73 1.61 -0.47
CA GLY A 120 -0.56 1.02 -0.85
C GLY A 120 -1.68 2.05 -0.98
N PHE A 121 -2.70 1.63 -1.69
CA PHE A 121 -3.79 2.47 -2.16
C PHE A 121 -5.12 1.91 -1.67
N CYS A 122 -5.99 2.72 -1.08
CA CYS A 122 -7.29 2.29 -0.54
C CYS A 122 -7.13 1.18 0.53
N PHE A 123 -7.59 -0.03 0.25
CA PHE A 123 -7.31 -1.23 1.04
C PHE A 123 -5.80 -1.41 1.26
N GLY A 124 -5.01 -1.25 0.21
CA GLY A 124 -3.56 -1.32 0.29
C GLY A 124 -2.95 -0.25 1.20
N GLY A 125 -3.57 0.89 1.34
CA GLY A 125 -3.15 1.91 2.30
C GLY A 125 -3.27 1.43 3.76
N MET A 126 -4.33 0.70 4.09
CA MET A 126 -4.45 0.03 5.38
C MET A 126 -3.39 -1.07 5.54
N VAL A 127 -3.13 -1.85 4.50
CA VAL A 127 -2.07 -2.87 4.51
C VAL A 127 -0.69 -2.23 4.71
N SER A 128 -0.42 -1.07 4.08
CA SER A 128 0.84 -0.32 4.31
C SER A 128 0.94 0.19 5.75
N TYR A 129 -0.16 0.62 6.34
CA TYR A 129 -0.20 0.96 7.76
C TYR A 129 0.15 -0.27 8.63
N LEU A 130 -0.46 -1.44 8.38
CA LEU A 130 -0.08 -2.69 9.06
C LEU A 130 1.39 -3.05 8.79
N GLY A 131 1.84 -2.93 7.55
CA GLY A 131 3.24 -3.14 7.19
C GLY A 131 4.22 -2.31 8.01
N SER A 132 3.83 -1.10 8.43
CA SER A 132 4.67 -0.24 9.29
C SER A 132 4.94 -0.83 10.68
N THR A 133 4.21 -1.86 11.10
CA THR A 133 4.46 -2.59 12.35
C THR A 133 5.47 -3.73 12.18
N ASN A 134 5.79 -4.13 10.94
CA ASN A 134 6.76 -5.16 10.64
C ASN A 134 8.20 -4.60 10.73
N THR A 135 9.07 -5.29 11.42
CA THR A 135 10.48 -4.87 11.66
C THR A 135 11.33 -4.85 10.39
N ASP A 136 10.89 -5.54 9.33
CA ASP A 136 11.59 -5.62 8.05
C ASP A 136 11.19 -4.49 7.09
N ILE A 137 10.19 -3.67 7.46
CA ILE A 137 9.77 -2.50 6.69
C ILE A 137 10.44 -1.25 7.26
N SER A 138 11.15 -0.54 6.38
CA SER A 138 11.92 0.67 6.73
C SER A 138 11.11 1.96 6.55
N ALA A 139 10.09 1.96 5.70
CA ALA A 139 9.23 3.14 5.44
C ALA A 139 7.89 2.72 4.86
N ALA A 140 6.79 3.41 5.22
CA ALA A 140 5.45 3.12 4.74
C ALA A 140 4.77 4.36 4.16
N ALA A 141 4.23 4.27 2.95
CA ALA A 141 3.42 5.31 2.33
C ALA A 141 1.95 4.85 2.21
N ILE A 142 1.03 5.71 2.60
CA ILE A 142 -0.40 5.40 2.68
C ILE A 142 -1.16 6.36 1.77
N TYR A 143 -1.82 5.84 0.75
CA TYR A 143 -2.74 6.60 -0.07
C TYR A 143 -4.18 6.24 0.30
N TYR A 144 -4.93 7.22 0.81
CA TYR A 144 -6.36 7.09 1.19
C TYR A 144 -6.68 5.73 1.85
N GLY A 145 -5.88 5.35 2.85
CA GLY A 145 -5.97 4.05 3.54
C GLY A 145 -7.21 3.91 4.42
N GLY A 146 -8.26 3.30 3.88
CA GLY A 146 -9.50 3.04 4.62
C GLY A 146 -9.38 1.83 5.54
N GLY A 147 -9.99 1.89 6.74
CA GLY A 147 -10.02 0.77 7.69
C GLY A 147 -9.01 0.85 8.84
N ILE A 148 -8.16 1.86 8.89
CA ILE A 148 -7.32 2.17 10.07
C ILE A 148 -8.22 2.62 11.23
N LEU A 149 -9.19 3.46 10.92
CA LEU A 149 -10.32 3.82 11.79
C LEU A 149 -11.65 3.45 11.10
N PRO A 150 -12.70 3.19 11.87
CA PRO A 150 -14.02 2.93 11.31
C PRO A 150 -14.51 4.09 10.43
N ARG A 151 -15.30 3.75 9.41
CA ARG A 151 -16.03 4.73 8.62
C ARG A 151 -17.09 5.44 9.48
N PRO A 152 -17.55 6.65 9.11
CA PRO A 152 -18.57 7.38 9.85
C PRO A 152 -19.91 6.64 10.00
N ASP A 153 -20.23 5.76 9.05
CA ASP A 153 -21.45 4.94 9.01
C ASP A 153 -21.27 3.54 9.62
N ALA A 154 -20.11 3.24 10.20
CA ALA A 154 -19.85 1.94 10.82
C ALA A 154 -20.70 1.73 12.08
N ALA A 155 -21.04 0.47 12.35
CA ALA A 155 -21.75 0.11 13.56
C ALA A 155 -20.96 0.47 14.83
N GLU A 156 -21.68 0.83 15.89
CA GLU A 156 -21.05 1.08 17.20
C GLU A 156 -20.28 -0.18 17.66
N GLY A 157 -19.07 0.03 18.17
CA GLY A 157 -18.19 -1.07 18.59
C GLY A 157 -17.38 -1.72 17.47
N THR A 158 -17.43 -1.18 16.22
CA THR A 158 -16.53 -1.63 15.16
C THR A 158 -15.07 -1.49 15.61
N PRO A 159 -14.26 -2.57 15.50
CA PRO A 159 -12.87 -2.54 15.93
C PRO A 159 -12.07 -1.41 15.25
N ARG A 160 -11.20 -0.78 16.00
CA ARG A 160 -10.31 0.30 15.55
C ARG A 160 -8.91 -0.28 15.43
N LEU A 161 -8.44 -0.43 14.20
CA LEU A 161 -7.12 -1.00 13.94
C LEU A 161 -6.01 -0.14 14.58
N LEU A 162 -6.17 1.18 14.54
CA LEU A 162 -5.25 2.13 15.18
C LEU A 162 -5.02 1.79 16.66
N ASP A 163 -6.08 1.55 17.42
CA ASP A 163 -5.98 1.28 18.87
C ASP A 163 -5.25 -0.03 19.17
N ALA A 164 -5.44 -1.03 18.30
CA ALA A 164 -4.82 -2.34 18.45
C ALA A 164 -3.33 -2.37 18.07
N THR A 165 -2.88 -1.48 17.15
CA THR A 165 -1.58 -1.63 16.51
C THR A 165 -0.66 -0.41 16.65
N ALA A 166 -1.15 0.74 17.13
CA ALA A 166 -0.37 1.98 17.17
C ALA A 166 0.95 1.86 17.98
N ASP A 167 0.98 1.04 19.02
CA ASP A 167 2.21 0.79 19.81
C ASP A 167 3.26 -0.01 19.01
N ALA A 168 2.80 -0.89 18.13
CA ALA A 168 3.65 -1.75 17.30
C ALA A 168 4.25 -1.05 16.08
N VAL A 169 3.74 0.11 15.66
CA VAL A 169 4.30 0.88 14.54
C VAL A 169 5.78 1.17 14.79
N GLN A 170 6.64 0.85 13.81
CA GLN A 170 8.08 1.04 13.88
C GLN A 170 8.61 1.89 12.73
N ALA A 171 8.15 1.60 11.50
CA ALA A 171 8.56 2.36 10.33
C ALA A 171 7.94 3.77 10.33
N PRO A 172 8.67 4.80 9.87
CA PRO A 172 8.09 6.10 9.58
C PRO A 172 6.99 5.99 8.52
N ILE A 173 5.98 6.85 8.64
CA ILE A 173 4.80 6.84 7.78
C ILE A 173 4.65 8.20 7.10
N ILE A 174 4.35 8.19 5.78
CA ILE A 174 3.78 9.32 5.07
C ILE A 174 2.38 8.97 4.58
N GLY A 175 1.40 9.86 4.80
CA GLY A 175 -0.01 9.63 4.44
C GLY A 175 -0.54 10.71 3.50
N PHE A 176 -1.36 10.31 2.51
CA PHE A 176 -1.98 11.17 1.51
C PHE A 176 -3.49 10.93 1.48
N TRP A 177 -4.26 12.00 1.73
CA TRP A 177 -5.70 11.92 1.99
C TRP A 177 -6.44 13.00 1.22
N GLY A 178 -7.70 12.74 0.89
CA GLY A 178 -8.58 13.75 0.28
C GLY A 178 -9.59 14.28 1.30
N ASP A 179 -9.87 15.57 1.29
CA ASP A 179 -10.87 16.18 2.18
C ASP A 179 -12.32 15.89 1.76
N GLN A 180 -12.51 15.39 0.53
CA GLN A 180 -13.81 14.95 -0.01
C GLN A 180 -14.00 13.43 0.09
N ASP A 181 -13.15 12.71 0.83
CA ASP A 181 -13.31 11.28 1.05
C ASP A 181 -14.39 11.00 2.11
N GLY A 182 -15.58 10.62 1.65
CA GLY A 182 -16.71 10.31 2.54
C GLY A 182 -16.50 9.08 3.43
N GLY A 183 -15.51 8.24 3.14
CA GLY A 183 -15.16 7.05 3.94
C GLY A 183 -14.07 7.31 4.98
N ILE A 184 -13.28 8.37 4.78
CA ILE A 184 -12.14 8.72 5.65
C ILE A 184 -12.18 10.23 5.90
N PRO A 185 -12.99 10.69 6.84
CA PRO A 185 -13.06 12.12 7.15
C PRO A 185 -11.73 12.65 7.68
N VAL A 186 -11.46 13.94 7.47
CA VAL A 186 -10.23 14.60 7.92
C VAL A 186 -10.00 14.40 9.43
N SER A 187 -11.07 14.37 10.23
CA SER A 187 -10.97 14.08 11.67
C SER A 187 -10.35 12.71 11.98
N ASN A 188 -10.55 11.70 11.12
CA ASN A 188 -9.88 10.40 11.27
C ASN A 188 -8.38 10.53 10.98
N VAL A 189 -7.99 11.31 9.97
CA VAL A 189 -6.58 11.58 9.65
C VAL A 189 -5.88 12.29 10.79
N GLU A 190 -6.52 13.31 11.36
CA GLU A 190 -6.03 14.06 12.52
C GLU A 190 -5.89 13.14 13.76
N GLU A 191 -6.84 12.24 13.98
CA GLU A 191 -6.79 11.30 15.10
C GLU A 191 -5.65 10.28 14.93
N ILE A 192 -5.45 9.73 13.72
CA ILE A 192 -4.32 8.83 13.40
C ILE A 192 -3.01 9.54 13.72
N GLU A 193 -2.83 10.75 13.21
CA GLU A 193 -1.61 11.53 13.42
C GLU A 193 -1.36 11.82 14.90
N LYS A 194 -2.37 12.33 15.59
CA LYS A 194 -2.30 12.64 17.02
C LYS A 194 -1.95 11.41 17.86
N THR A 195 -2.60 10.28 17.56
CA THR A 195 -2.39 9.03 18.32
C THR A 195 -0.97 8.50 18.11
N LEU A 196 -0.50 8.46 16.88
CA LEU A 196 0.85 7.97 16.57
C LEU A 196 1.93 8.90 17.11
N LYS A 197 1.79 10.22 16.94
CA LYS A 197 2.73 11.19 17.51
C LYS A 197 2.79 11.14 19.04
N ALA A 198 1.64 10.95 19.72
CA ALA A 198 1.60 10.80 21.18
C ALA A 198 2.36 9.55 21.68
N LYS A 199 2.50 8.54 20.82
CA LYS A 199 3.29 7.31 21.07
C LYS A 199 4.74 7.42 20.57
N GLY A 200 5.18 8.61 20.15
CA GLY A 200 6.53 8.85 19.63
C GLY A 200 6.80 8.26 18.25
N LYS A 201 5.75 7.93 17.49
CA LYS A 201 5.88 7.40 16.13
C LYS A 201 6.05 8.52 15.11
N SER A 202 6.83 8.27 14.06
CA SER A 202 7.03 9.21 12.95
C SER A 202 5.90 9.10 11.94
N ILE A 203 5.14 10.18 11.77
CA ILE A 203 4.09 10.27 10.77
C ILE A 203 3.99 11.70 10.24
N GLU A 204 3.85 11.82 8.92
CA GLU A 204 3.53 13.04 8.18
C GLU A 204 2.29 12.80 7.33
N ASN A 205 1.29 13.67 7.40
CA ASN A 205 0.07 13.59 6.60
C ASN A 205 -0.11 14.81 5.70
N HIS A 206 -0.59 14.56 4.48
CA HIS A 206 -1.00 15.56 3.51
C HIS A 206 -2.47 15.36 3.18
N VAL A 207 -3.27 16.40 3.39
CA VAL A 207 -4.70 16.42 3.03
C VAL A 207 -4.89 17.34 1.84
N TYR A 208 -5.49 16.83 0.76
CA TYR A 208 -5.68 17.54 -0.49
C TYR A 208 -7.11 18.07 -0.60
N GLU A 209 -7.23 19.38 -0.79
CA GLU A 209 -8.51 20.04 -1.01
C GLU A 209 -9.15 19.59 -2.32
N GLY A 210 -10.44 19.26 -2.27
CA GLY A 210 -11.22 18.81 -3.42
C GLY A 210 -10.90 17.39 -3.89
N ALA A 211 -9.99 16.67 -3.24
CA ALA A 211 -9.67 15.30 -3.59
C ALA A 211 -10.59 14.31 -2.85
N GLY A 212 -11.09 13.29 -3.56
CA GLY A 212 -11.89 12.20 -3.01
C GLY A 212 -11.09 10.91 -2.84
N HIS A 213 -11.80 9.84 -2.45
CA HIS A 213 -11.21 8.50 -2.36
C HIS A 213 -10.73 8.00 -3.73
N GLY A 214 -9.48 7.53 -3.81
CA GLY A 214 -8.92 7.04 -5.08
C GLY A 214 -8.38 8.15 -5.99
N PHE A 215 -8.06 9.32 -5.45
CA PHE A 215 -7.60 10.48 -6.22
C PHE A 215 -6.32 10.25 -7.04
N PHE A 216 -5.54 9.24 -6.72
CA PHE A 216 -4.28 8.94 -7.42
C PHE A 216 -4.46 8.04 -8.65
N CYS A 217 -5.60 7.36 -8.81
CA CYS A 217 -5.86 6.44 -9.91
C CYS A 217 -6.43 7.18 -11.13
N GLU A 218 -5.63 7.30 -12.19
CA GLU A 218 -6.00 8.00 -13.43
C GLU A 218 -7.22 7.38 -14.15
N ASP A 219 -7.45 6.07 -13.95
CA ASP A 219 -8.57 5.35 -14.57
C ASP A 219 -9.91 5.54 -13.84
N ARG A 220 -9.92 6.29 -12.72
CA ARG A 220 -11.14 6.52 -11.92
C ARG A 220 -11.66 7.95 -12.07
N GLY A 221 -12.99 8.08 -12.03
CA GLY A 221 -13.64 9.40 -12.04
C GLY A 221 -13.32 10.29 -10.84
N SER A 222 -12.68 9.75 -9.80
CA SER A 222 -12.19 10.48 -8.64
C SER A 222 -10.75 11.00 -8.79
N TYR A 223 -10.09 10.75 -9.92
CA TYR A 223 -8.74 11.24 -10.18
C TYR A 223 -8.64 12.75 -9.97
N ASN A 224 -7.66 13.17 -9.20
CA ASN A 224 -7.33 14.57 -8.98
C ASN A 224 -5.86 14.79 -9.36
N GLU A 225 -5.67 15.39 -10.54
CA GLU A 225 -4.34 15.58 -11.13
C GLU A 225 -3.41 16.39 -10.21
N ALA A 226 -3.94 17.44 -9.59
CA ALA A 226 -3.12 18.28 -8.70
C ALA A 226 -2.63 17.52 -7.47
N ALA A 227 -3.51 16.74 -6.83
CA ALA A 227 -3.16 15.90 -5.69
C ALA A 227 -2.20 14.76 -6.08
N ALA A 228 -2.42 14.13 -7.22
CA ALA A 228 -1.55 13.06 -7.73
C ALA A 228 -0.14 13.59 -8.05
N ASN A 229 -0.05 14.74 -8.74
CA ASN A 229 1.22 15.36 -9.13
C ASN A 229 2.01 15.91 -7.93
N ASP A 230 1.35 16.29 -6.84
CA ASP A 230 2.02 16.75 -5.61
C ASP A 230 2.42 15.57 -4.71
N SER A 231 1.59 14.55 -4.58
CA SER A 231 1.86 13.40 -3.69
C SER A 231 2.97 12.49 -4.19
N TRP A 232 3.11 12.30 -5.52
CA TRP A 232 4.11 11.39 -6.07
C TRP A 232 5.55 11.81 -5.77
N PRO A 233 6.01 13.05 -6.05
CA PRO A 233 7.37 13.47 -5.70
C PRO A 233 7.63 13.45 -4.18
N LYS A 234 6.63 13.69 -3.34
CA LYS A 234 6.76 13.55 -1.88
C LYS A 234 7.00 12.11 -1.48
N THR A 235 6.28 11.16 -2.09
CA THR A 235 6.49 9.72 -1.88
C THR A 235 7.91 9.31 -2.27
N LEU A 236 8.39 9.78 -3.42
CA LEU A 236 9.75 9.48 -3.88
C LEU A 236 10.81 10.07 -2.95
N ALA A 237 10.64 11.31 -2.51
CA ALA A 237 11.55 11.96 -1.56
C ALA A 237 11.59 11.21 -0.22
N PHE A 238 10.43 10.84 0.31
CA PHE A 238 10.31 10.05 1.53
C PHE A 238 11.02 8.69 1.43
N PHE A 239 10.79 7.95 0.35
CA PHE A 239 11.50 6.69 0.15
C PHE A 239 13.00 6.87 -0.12
N ALA A 240 13.42 7.95 -0.78
CA ALA A 240 14.84 8.23 -0.96
C ALA A 240 15.56 8.52 0.37
N GLU A 241 14.88 9.17 1.32
CA GLU A 241 15.42 9.44 2.65
C GLU A 241 15.59 8.17 3.50
N HIS A 242 14.65 7.21 3.36
CA HIS A 242 14.59 6.06 4.26
C HIS A 242 15.12 4.75 3.64
N LEU A 243 15.30 4.68 2.32
CA LEU A 243 15.68 3.43 1.62
C LEU A 243 17.02 3.53 0.87
N LYS A 244 17.61 4.74 0.69
CA LYS A 244 18.83 4.93 -0.11
C LYS A 244 20.03 5.45 0.68
#